data_9d62d8a293632231d463ccfe7b066a71
#
_entry.id   9d62d8a293632231d463ccfe7b066a71
#
_cell.length_a   1.000
_cell.length_b   1.000
_cell.length_c   1.000
_cell.angle_alpha   90.00
_cell.angle_beta   90.00
_cell.angle_gamma   90.00
#
_symmetry.space_group_name_H-M   'P 1'
#
loop_
_entity.id
_entity.type
_entity.pdbx_description
1 polymer ?
#
loop_
_entity_poly.entity_id
_entity_poly.type
_entity_poly.pdbx_seq_one_letter_code
_entity_poly.pdbx_strand_id
1 'polypeptide(L)'
;MTITYEWRGEFANQAVNALHAEGFEHPHLEIDWHTQVYRHSLGWVCARSGDSLVGFVNVAWDGGVHAFILDTMVSGAARHRGIGTGLIAAAVEHAGAAGCEWLHVDFEDHLTAFYFQACGFTATNAGLIALPDGRGPGAH
;
A
#
# COMPACT_ATOMS: atom_id res chain seq x y z
N MET A 1 -1.67 20.91 8.87
CA MET A 1 -1.77 19.57 9.46
C MET A 1 -0.53 18.77 9.10
N THR A 2 0.14 18.22 10.11
CA THR A 2 1.35 17.43 9.90
C THR A 2 0.99 15.96 9.73
N ILE A 3 1.52 15.35 8.67
CA ILE A 3 1.37 13.91 8.43
C ILE A 3 2.68 13.22 8.80
N THR A 4 2.59 12.17 9.60
CA THR A 4 3.74 11.34 9.93
C THR A 4 3.62 10.01 9.19
N TYR A 5 4.77 9.45 8.82
CA TYR A 5 4.85 8.18 8.10
C TYR A 5 5.68 7.20 8.94
N GLU A 6 5.06 6.13 9.39
CA GLU A 6 5.69 5.18 10.30
C GLU A 6 5.91 3.83 9.61
N TRP A 7 7.15 3.46 9.44
CA TRP A 7 7.50 2.14 8.93
C TRP A 7 7.23 1.08 10.01
N ARG A 8 6.44 0.08 9.66
CA ARG A 8 6.00 -0.98 10.57
C ARG A 8 5.29 -0.41 11.80
N GLY A 9 4.59 0.70 11.62
CA GLY A 9 3.84 1.33 12.69
C GLY A 9 2.71 0.47 13.21
N GLU A 10 2.31 0.70 14.44
CA GLU A 10 1.17 0.01 15.03
C GLU A 10 -0.13 0.51 14.42
N PHE A 11 -1.09 -0.37 14.27
CA PHE A 11 -2.41 -0.01 13.76
C PHE A 11 -3.46 -0.96 14.30
N ALA A 12 -4.71 -0.50 14.31
CA ALA A 12 -5.85 -1.37 14.59
C ALA A 12 -6.34 -1.98 13.28
N ASN A 13 -6.60 -3.28 13.26
CA ASN A 13 -7.17 -3.96 12.09
C ASN A 13 -8.40 -3.23 11.56
N GLN A 14 -9.25 -2.74 12.46
CA GLN A 14 -10.47 -2.04 12.10
C GLN A 14 -10.19 -0.76 11.29
N ALA A 15 -9.14 -0.03 11.62
CA ALA A 15 -8.78 1.20 10.90
C ALA A 15 -8.32 0.90 9.48
N VAL A 16 -7.50 -0.15 9.29
CA VAL A 16 -7.06 -0.55 7.96
C VAL A 16 -8.23 -1.11 7.15
N ASN A 17 -9.12 -1.90 7.77
CA ASN A 17 -10.31 -2.40 7.10
C ASN A 17 -11.22 -1.26 6.62
N ALA A 18 -11.35 -0.19 7.41
CA ALA A 18 -12.13 0.97 7.01
C ALA A 18 -11.52 1.67 5.79
N LEU A 19 -10.21 1.87 5.78
CA LEU A 19 -9.50 2.43 4.62
C LEU A 19 -9.65 1.55 3.39
N HIS A 20 -9.55 0.25 3.55
CA HIS A 20 -9.65 -0.71 2.45
C HIS A 20 -11.04 -0.68 1.82
N ALA A 21 -12.07 -0.71 2.64
CA ALA A 21 -13.45 -0.64 2.16
C ALA A 21 -13.72 0.65 1.40
N GLU A 22 -13.25 1.78 1.91
CA GLU A 22 -13.41 3.09 1.25
C GLU A 22 -12.61 3.16 -0.06
N GLY A 23 -11.35 2.73 -0.03
CA GLY A 23 -10.45 2.83 -1.18
C GLY A 23 -10.82 1.92 -2.33
N PHE A 24 -11.34 0.73 -2.05
CA PHE A 24 -11.70 -0.26 -3.07
C PHE A 24 -13.21 -0.39 -3.25
N GLU A 25 -13.98 0.52 -2.67
CA GLU A 25 -15.43 0.65 -2.89
C GLU A 25 -16.20 -0.65 -2.65
N HIS A 26 -15.96 -1.31 -1.52
CA HIS A 26 -16.69 -2.50 -1.14
C HIS A 26 -17.19 -2.40 0.30
N PRO A 27 -18.15 -3.25 0.71
CA PRO A 27 -18.58 -3.30 2.10
C PRO A 27 -17.41 -3.58 3.04
N HIS A 28 -17.54 -3.17 4.29
CA HIS A 28 -16.54 -3.41 5.32
C HIS A 28 -16.28 -4.91 5.48
N LEU A 29 -15.00 -5.29 5.47
CA LEU A 29 -14.54 -6.65 5.69
C LEU A 29 -13.77 -6.70 7.02
N GLU A 30 -13.64 -7.89 7.58
CA GLU A 30 -12.88 -8.10 8.82
C GLU A 30 -11.62 -8.90 8.52
N ILE A 31 -10.69 -8.27 7.81
CA ILE A 31 -9.41 -8.88 7.47
C ILE A 31 -8.47 -8.74 8.66
N ASP A 32 -7.76 -9.80 9.00
CA ASP A 32 -6.72 -9.75 10.03
C ASP A 32 -5.41 -9.26 9.41
N TRP A 33 -5.31 -7.95 9.25
CA TRP A 33 -4.15 -7.30 8.67
C TRP A 33 -2.88 -7.51 9.48
N HIS A 34 -3.00 -7.55 10.80
CA HIS A 34 -1.84 -7.80 11.67
C HIS A 34 -1.15 -9.10 11.30
N THR A 35 -1.90 -10.19 11.26
CA THR A 35 -1.32 -11.49 10.93
C THR A 35 -0.74 -11.49 9.52
N GLN A 36 -1.46 -10.92 8.56
CA GLN A 36 -1.01 -10.90 7.18
C GLN A 36 0.32 -10.18 7.01
N VAL A 37 0.42 -8.95 7.50
CA VAL A 37 1.63 -8.16 7.27
C VAL A 37 2.79 -8.57 8.15
N TYR A 38 2.53 -8.99 9.39
CA TYR A 38 3.61 -9.46 10.27
C TYR A 38 4.24 -10.75 9.78
N ARG A 39 3.47 -11.62 9.13
CA ARG A 39 3.97 -12.90 8.62
C ARG A 39 4.57 -12.83 7.23
N HIS A 40 4.04 -11.97 6.36
CA HIS A 40 4.31 -12.09 4.93
C HIS A 40 4.88 -10.84 4.29
N SER A 41 5.02 -9.74 5.02
CA SER A 41 5.51 -8.50 4.44
C SER A 41 6.89 -8.15 4.96
N LEU A 42 7.66 -7.44 4.12
CA LEU A 42 8.86 -6.76 4.57
C LEU A 42 8.48 -5.72 5.61
N GLY A 43 7.42 -4.99 5.33
CA GLY A 43 6.89 -4.00 6.22
C GLY A 43 5.63 -3.35 5.66
N TRP A 44 5.21 -2.31 6.31
CA TRP A 44 4.07 -1.49 5.92
C TRP A 44 4.31 -0.07 6.42
N VAL A 45 3.62 0.88 5.81
CA VAL A 45 3.71 2.28 6.24
C VAL A 45 2.35 2.75 6.72
N CYS A 46 2.31 3.33 7.90
CA CYS A 46 1.13 4.00 8.43
C CYS A 46 1.30 5.50 8.30
N ALA A 47 0.39 6.16 7.59
CA ALA A 47 0.34 7.62 7.54
C ALA A 47 -0.68 8.11 8.57
N ARG A 48 -0.26 9.00 9.44
CA ARG A 48 -1.13 9.52 10.50
C ARG A 48 -1.22 11.03 10.47
N SER A 49 -2.42 11.50 10.83
CA SER A 49 -2.67 12.89 11.17
C SER A 49 -3.05 12.88 12.65
N GLY A 50 -2.12 13.29 13.52
CA GLY A 50 -2.29 13.06 14.96
C GLY A 50 -2.42 11.56 15.24
N ASP A 51 -3.50 11.16 15.89
CA ASP A 51 -3.77 9.75 16.19
C ASP A 51 -4.56 9.03 15.11
N SER A 52 -5.03 9.76 14.10
CA SER A 52 -5.87 9.18 13.05
C SER A 52 -5.03 8.52 11.96
N LEU A 53 -5.34 7.29 11.62
CA LEU A 53 -4.75 6.60 10.47
C LEU A 53 -5.42 7.14 9.20
N VAL A 54 -4.65 7.85 8.37
CA VAL A 54 -5.16 8.47 7.14
C VAL A 54 -4.63 7.82 5.87
N GLY A 55 -3.69 6.91 5.99
CA GLY A 55 -3.15 6.17 4.84
C GLY A 55 -2.41 4.93 5.28
N PHE A 56 -2.25 3.99 4.35
CA PHE A 56 -1.59 2.72 4.60
C PHE A 56 -1.07 2.16 3.28
N VAL A 57 0.07 1.50 3.33
CA VAL A 57 0.56 0.69 2.21
C VAL A 57 1.27 -0.53 2.76
N ASN A 58 1.03 -1.67 2.14
CA ASN A 58 1.69 -2.92 2.46
C ASN A 58 2.85 -3.14 1.49
N VAL A 59 4.01 -3.53 2.02
CA VAL A 59 5.19 -3.85 1.21
C VAL A 59 5.53 -5.32 1.44
N ALA A 60 5.03 -6.16 0.55
CA ALA A 60 5.37 -7.58 0.56
C ALA A 60 6.74 -7.80 -0.08
N TRP A 61 7.36 -8.95 0.11
CA TRP A 61 8.63 -9.25 -0.51
C TRP A 61 8.89 -10.76 -0.61
N ASP A 62 9.92 -11.12 -1.38
CA ASP A 62 10.28 -12.52 -1.58
C ASP A 62 11.37 -13.01 -0.60
N GLY A 63 11.76 -12.15 0.34
CA GLY A 63 12.88 -12.45 1.24
C GLY A 63 14.25 -12.19 0.62
N GLY A 64 14.29 -11.69 -0.61
CA GLY A 64 15.50 -11.42 -1.37
C GLY A 64 15.55 -9.99 -1.87
N VAL A 65 15.60 -9.81 -3.18
CA VAL A 65 15.81 -8.49 -3.79
C VAL A 65 14.54 -7.87 -4.37
N HIS A 66 13.40 -8.54 -4.32
CA HIS A 66 12.14 -8.05 -4.86
C HIS A 66 11.14 -7.70 -3.77
N ALA A 67 10.60 -6.50 -3.81
CA ALA A 67 9.49 -6.07 -2.96
C ALA A 67 8.31 -5.63 -3.84
N PHE A 68 7.11 -5.61 -3.25
CA PHE A 68 5.86 -5.38 -3.98
C PHE A 68 4.97 -4.42 -3.19
N ILE A 69 4.50 -3.38 -3.87
CA ILE A 69 3.52 -2.45 -3.31
C ILE A 69 2.13 -3.07 -3.43
N LEU A 70 1.45 -3.19 -2.31
CA LEU A 70 0.08 -3.71 -2.23
C LEU A 70 -0.76 -2.81 -1.33
N ASP A 71 -2.04 -2.74 -1.62
CA ASP A 71 -3.01 -2.11 -0.71
C ASP A 71 -2.70 -0.66 -0.36
N THR A 72 -2.32 0.14 -1.35
CA THR A 72 -2.11 1.58 -1.13
C THR A 72 -3.46 2.25 -0.91
N MET A 73 -3.66 2.84 0.25
CA MET A 73 -4.93 3.42 0.64
C MET A 73 -4.74 4.78 1.29
N VAL A 74 -5.60 5.74 0.92
CA VAL A 74 -5.62 7.07 1.55
C VAL A 74 -7.06 7.40 1.87
N SER A 75 -7.32 7.88 3.09
CA SER A 75 -8.64 8.32 3.51
C SER A 75 -9.18 9.40 2.57
N GLY A 76 -10.46 9.29 2.19
CA GLY A 76 -11.11 10.27 1.33
C GLY A 76 -11.05 11.69 1.89
N ALA A 77 -11.17 11.84 3.22
CA ALA A 77 -11.10 13.12 3.89
C ALA A 77 -9.70 13.77 3.81
N ALA A 78 -8.66 12.95 3.54
CA ALA A 78 -7.27 13.42 3.51
C ALA A 78 -6.66 13.38 2.11
N ARG A 79 -7.45 13.14 1.06
CA ARG A 79 -6.95 13.10 -0.32
C ARG A 79 -6.43 14.46 -0.77
N HIS A 80 -5.60 14.45 -1.81
CA HIS A 80 -4.99 15.65 -2.43
C HIS A 80 -4.01 16.39 -1.51
N ARG A 81 -3.42 15.70 -0.54
CA ARG A 81 -2.40 16.25 0.36
C ARG A 81 -1.04 15.58 0.20
N GLY A 82 -0.85 14.81 -0.86
CA GLY A 82 0.43 14.13 -1.13
C GLY A 82 0.67 12.92 -0.23
N ILE A 83 -0.34 12.40 0.45
CA ILE A 83 -0.17 11.27 1.39
C ILE A 83 0.21 10.01 0.63
N GLY A 84 -0.42 9.74 -0.50
CA GLY A 84 -0.08 8.56 -1.31
C GLY A 84 1.37 8.59 -1.75
N THR A 85 1.85 9.73 -2.24
CA THR A 85 3.24 9.91 -2.63
C THR A 85 4.19 9.71 -1.44
N GLY A 86 3.81 10.22 -0.27
CA GLY A 86 4.58 10.03 0.96
C GLY A 86 4.66 8.57 1.40
N LEU A 87 3.56 7.84 1.28
CA LEU A 87 3.54 6.40 1.58
C LEU A 87 4.51 5.64 0.68
N ILE A 88 4.47 5.90 -0.61
CA ILE A 88 5.36 5.23 -1.57
C ILE A 88 6.81 5.63 -1.35
N ALA A 89 7.08 6.91 -1.08
CA ALA A 89 8.45 7.36 -0.79
C ALA A 89 9.05 6.65 0.43
N ALA A 90 8.25 6.47 1.49
CA ALA A 90 8.69 5.73 2.68
C ALA A 90 8.93 4.25 2.34
N ALA A 91 8.06 3.65 1.53
CA ALA A 91 8.22 2.26 1.10
C ALA A 91 9.51 2.07 0.29
N VAL A 92 9.80 2.98 -0.63
CA VAL A 92 11.04 2.94 -1.45
C VAL A 92 12.27 3.01 -0.54
N GLU A 93 12.29 3.94 0.39
CA GLU A 93 13.40 4.12 1.31
C GLU A 93 13.67 2.85 2.12
N HIS A 94 12.64 2.30 2.73
CA HIS A 94 12.80 1.15 3.61
C HIS A 94 13.06 -0.15 2.84
N ALA A 95 12.47 -0.32 1.68
CA ALA A 95 12.77 -1.48 0.83
C ALA A 95 14.24 -1.46 0.38
N GLY A 96 14.72 -0.29 -0.02
CA GLY A 96 16.13 -0.12 -0.38
C GLY A 96 17.07 -0.40 0.78
N ALA A 97 16.74 0.10 1.97
CA ALA A 97 17.54 -0.12 3.17
C ALA A 97 17.58 -1.60 3.57
N ALA A 98 16.55 -2.38 3.24
CA ALA A 98 16.49 -3.82 3.50
C ALA A 98 17.25 -4.65 2.46
N GLY A 99 17.80 -4.03 1.42
CA GLY A 99 18.58 -4.69 0.39
C GLY A 99 17.79 -5.08 -0.86
N CYS A 100 16.55 -4.64 -0.98
CA CYS A 100 15.77 -4.87 -2.20
C CYS A 100 16.34 -4.03 -3.35
N GLU A 101 16.39 -4.62 -4.53
CA GLU A 101 16.86 -3.96 -5.75
C GLU A 101 15.70 -3.52 -6.64
N TRP A 102 14.53 -4.15 -6.49
CA TRP A 102 13.36 -3.89 -7.32
C TRP A 102 12.12 -3.75 -6.48
N LEU A 103 11.33 -2.73 -6.78
CA LEU A 103 10.03 -2.52 -6.17
C LEU A 103 8.98 -2.59 -7.28
N HIS A 104 8.07 -3.53 -7.15
CA HIS A 104 7.02 -3.79 -8.14
C HIS A 104 5.70 -3.19 -7.72
N VAL A 105 4.90 -2.77 -8.70
CA VAL A 105 3.52 -2.36 -8.47
C VAL A 105 2.68 -2.70 -9.69
N ASP A 106 1.45 -3.14 -9.47
CA ASP A 106 0.43 -3.18 -10.53
C ASP A 106 -0.75 -2.32 -10.09
N PHE A 107 -1.45 -1.75 -11.05
CA PHE A 107 -2.49 -0.77 -10.76
C PHE A 107 -3.42 -0.58 -11.95
N GLU A 108 -4.60 -0.02 -11.67
CA GLU A 108 -5.57 0.29 -12.73
C GLU A 108 -5.17 1.53 -13.51
N ASP A 109 -5.65 1.63 -14.74
CA ASP A 109 -5.27 2.69 -15.68
C ASP A 109 -5.39 4.11 -15.11
N HIS A 110 -6.40 4.38 -14.31
CA HIS A 110 -6.61 5.72 -13.76
C HIS A 110 -5.53 6.14 -12.75
N LEU A 111 -4.68 5.22 -12.32
CA LEU A 111 -3.58 5.49 -11.39
C LEU A 111 -2.22 5.65 -12.08
N THR A 112 -2.22 5.65 -13.42
CA THR A 112 -0.98 5.75 -14.22
C THR A 112 -0.16 7.00 -13.87
N ALA A 113 -0.81 8.16 -13.83
CA ALA A 113 -0.11 9.41 -13.52
C ALA A 113 0.47 9.38 -12.10
N PHE A 114 -0.25 8.79 -11.15
CA PHE A 114 0.24 8.67 -9.79
C PHE A 114 1.52 7.83 -9.73
N TYR A 115 1.49 6.61 -10.24
CA TYR A 115 2.63 5.71 -10.10
C TYR A 115 3.80 6.09 -11.01
N PHE A 116 3.56 6.47 -12.25
CA PHE A 116 4.65 6.77 -13.19
C PHE A 116 5.19 8.19 -13.05
N GLN A 117 4.33 9.18 -12.82
CA GLN A 117 4.77 10.57 -12.75
C GLN A 117 5.08 11.00 -11.32
N ALA A 118 4.16 10.80 -10.39
CA ALA A 118 4.35 11.28 -9.02
C ALA A 118 5.31 10.39 -8.23
N CYS A 119 5.25 9.07 -8.40
CA CYS A 119 6.07 8.12 -7.65
C CYS A 119 7.33 7.66 -8.37
N GLY A 120 7.44 7.89 -9.66
CA GLY A 120 8.65 7.61 -10.43
C GLY A 120 8.87 6.16 -10.85
N PHE A 121 7.83 5.34 -10.88
CA PHE A 121 7.95 3.98 -11.42
C PHE A 121 8.15 4.02 -12.92
N THR A 122 8.96 3.09 -13.42
CA THR A 122 9.17 2.91 -14.85
C THR A 122 8.28 1.79 -15.35
N ALA A 123 7.61 2.01 -16.48
CA ALA A 123 6.72 1.02 -17.06
C ALA A 123 7.48 -0.23 -17.50
N THR A 124 6.92 -1.40 -17.22
CA THR A 124 7.43 -2.68 -17.67
C THR A 124 6.27 -3.50 -18.22
N ASN A 125 6.59 -4.62 -18.89
CA ASN A 125 5.58 -5.57 -19.28
C ASN A 125 5.30 -6.49 -18.08
N ALA A 126 4.09 -6.42 -17.57
CA ALA A 126 3.67 -7.22 -16.43
C ALA A 126 2.27 -7.77 -16.70
N GLY A 127 1.89 -8.82 -16.00
CA GLY A 127 0.58 -9.43 -16.19
C GLY A 127 0.00 -9.93 -14.87
N LEU A 128 -1.30 -10.16 -14.89
CA LEU A 128 -2.06 -10.59 -13.73
C LEU A 128 -3.00 -11.71 -14.15
N ILE A 129 -3.06 -12.78 -13.37
CA ILE A 129 -4.01 -13.87 -13.56
C ILE A 129 -4.88 -13.95 -12.32
N ALA A 130 -6.20 -13.83 -12.50
CA ALA A 130 -7.13 -14.10 -11.42
C ALA A 130 -7.20 -15.62 -11.23
N LEU A 131 -6.84 -16.08 -10.05
CA LEU A 131 -6.88 -17.51 -9.76
C LEU A 131 -8.32 -17.97 -9.53
N PRO A 132 -8.62 -19.25 -9.77
CA PRO A 132 -9.96 -19.78 -9.48
C PRO A 132 -10.39 -19.43 -8.06
N ASP A 133 -11.62 -19.00 -7.89
CA ASP A 133 -12.19 -18.51 -6.64
C ASP A 133 -11.63 -17.16 -6.18
N GLY A 134 -10.80 -16.52 -7.00
CA GLY A 134 -10.33 -15.17 -6.75
C GLY A 134 -11.45 -14.15 -6.90
N ARG A 135 -11.28 -13.00 -6.25
CA ARG A 135 -12.32 -11.95 -6.23
C ARG A 135 -12.26 -11.01 -7.41
N GLY A 136 -11.33 -11.24 -8.30
CA GLY A 136 -11.14 -10.38 -9.45
C GLY A 136 -10.15 -9.25 -9.21
N PRO A 137 -9.84 -8.48 -10.28
CA PRO A 137 -8.71 -7.54 -10.25
C PRO A 137 -8.83 -6.39 -9.27
N GLY A 138 -10.03 -5.96 -8.93
CA GLY A 138 -10.21 -4.83 -8.01
C GLY A 138 -10.04 -5.16 -6.54
N ALA A 139 -9.76 -6.40 -6.18
CA ALA A 139 -9.74 -6.85 -4.80
C ALA A 139 -8.36 -6.76 -4.12
N HIS A 140 -7.35 -6.35 -4.86
CA HIS A 140 -5.98 -6.31 -4.32
C HIS A 140 -5.45 -4.92 -3.98
#